data_e7f35ccc513c47afbcd707270e687da7
#
_entry.id   e7f35ccc513c47afbcd707270e687da7
#
_cell.length_a   1.000
_cell.length_b   1.000
_cell.length_c   1.000
_cell.angle_alpha   90.00
_cell.angle_beta   90.00
_cell.angle_gamma   90.00
#
_symmetry.space_group_name_H-M   'P 1'
#
loop_
_entity.id
_entity.type
_entity.pdbx_description
1 polymer ?
#
loop_
_entity_poly.entity_id
_entity_poly.type
_entity_poly.pdbx_seq_one_letter_code
_entity_poly.pdbx_strand_id
1 'polypeptide(L)'
;MKQFFASLALAAFAAGAQAAGTVQVQFVQPEKFADIRDQAFSRERNLEMVKRLLERAAAPYVADGQTLKIDVLDIDLAGEPKPDARVNDVRVLRGKADWPRIDLRYTLESPGQPARSGQGSVKDMAYLQRGVGGLPVDEPLRYERRMRDEWFKAEFRK
;
A
#
# COMPACT_ATOMS: atom_id res chain seq x y z
N MET A 1 9.03 -27.87 68.01
CA MET A 1 8.40 -26.81 67.20
C MET A 1 9.14 -26.76 65.86
N LYS A 2 8.51 -27.30 64.80
CA LYS A 2 9.09 -27.29 63.44
C LYS A 2 8.28 -26.30 62.60
N GLN A 3 8.91 -25.19 62.22
CA GLN A 3 8.27 -24.15 61.35
C GLN A 3 8.52 -24.57 59.88
N PHE A 4 7.43 -24.81 59.18
CA PHE A 4 7.41 -25.00 57.73
C PHE A 4 7.30 -23.62 57.05
N PHE A 5 8.36 -23.18 56.36
CA PHE A 5 8.29 -22.06 55.45
C PHE A 5 7.76 -22.56 54.09
N ALA A 6 6.54 -22.17 53.77
CA ALA A 6 5.96 -22.38 52.45
C ALA A 6 6.41 -21.20 51.54
N SER A 7 7.33 -21.45 50.62
CA SER A 7 7.75 -20.47 49.60
C SER A 7 6.70 -20.46 48.49
N LEU A 8 5.94 -19.38 48.42
CA LEU A 8 4.97 -19.13 47.30
C LEU A 8 5.76 -18.54 46.12
N ALA A 9 6.00 -19.36 45.10
CA ALA A 9 6.60 -18.92 43.85
C ALA A 9 5.54 -18.18 43.00
N LEU A 10 5.66 -16.86 42.91
CA LEU A 10 4.83 -16.01 42.06
C LEU A 10 5.36 -16.10 40.62
N ALA A 11 4.70 -16.92 39.78
CA ALA A 11 4.97 -16.97 38.36
C ALA A 11 4.39 -15.71 37.69
N ALA A 12 5.24 -14.71 37.39
CA ALA A 12 4.85 -13.57 36.59
C ALA A 12 4.66 -14.00 35.13
N PHE A 13 3.42 -14.13 34.70
CA PHE A 13 3.07 -14.20 33.27
C PHE A 13 3.36 -12.84 32.65
N ALA A 14 4.48 -12.70 31.96
CA ALA A 14 4.73 -11.60 31.06
C ALA A 14 3.79 -11.78 29.87
N ALA A 15 2.62 -11.14 29.91
CA ALA A 15 1.79 -10.97 28.74
C ALA A 15 2.57 -10.09 27.75
N GLY A 16 3.24 -10.71 26.79
CA GLY A 16 3.91 -10.01 25.70
C GLY A 16 2.85 -9.20 24.94
N ALA A 17 2.90 -7.89 25.08
CA ALA A 17 2.12 -7.00 24.21
C ALA A 17 2.57 -7.26 22.78
N GLN A 18 1.76 -7.97 22.00
CA GLN A 18 2.02 -8.11 20.56
C GLN A 18 1.75 -6.75 19.94
N ALA A 19 2.80 -6.17 19.34
CA ALA A 19 2.66 -4.94 18.58
C ALA A 19 1.75 -5.19 17.36
N ALA A 20 0.86 -4.25 17.08
CA ALA A 20 0.03 -4.30 15.88
C ALA A 20 0.89 -4.52 14.62
N GLY A 21 0.31 -5.17 13.61
CA GLY A 21 1.00 -5.40 12.34
C GLY A 21 1.49 -4.09 11.71
N THR A 22 2.70 -4.10 11.18
CA THR A 22 3.35 -2.92 10.63
C THR A 22 3.47 -3.02 9.11
N VAL A 23 3.09 -1.95 8.40
CA VAL A 23 3.31 -1.80 6.95
C VAL A 23 4.34 -0.70 6.72
N GLN A 24 5.35 -1.01 5.92
CA GLN A 24 6.42 -0.08 5.53
C GLN A 24 6.45 0.03 4.01
N VAL A 25 6.28 1.24 3.47
CA VAL A 25 6.35 1.50 2.03
C VAL A 25 7.52 2.41 1.75
N GLN A 26 8.36 2.00 0.80
CA GLN A 26 9.46 2.81 0.30
C GLN A 26 9.47 2.84 -1.23
N PHE A 27 10.05 3.89 -1.80
CA PHE A 27 10.17 4.10 -3.23
C PHE A 27 11.61 3.89 -3.67
N VAL A 28 11.80 3.07 -4.68
CA VAL A 28 13.13 2.76 -5.23
C VAL A 28 13.36 3.62 -6.47
N GLN A 29 14.26 4.59 -6.39
CA GLN A 29 14.58 5.53 -7.47
C GLN A 29 13.35 6.27 -8.02
N PRO A 30 12.59 6.97 -7.18
CA PRO A 30 11.30 7.58 -7.60
C PRO A 30 11.47 8.63 -8.73
N GLU A 31 12.66 9.16 -8.92
CA GLU A 31 12.97 10.06 -10.04
C GLU A 31 12.87 9.39 -11.42
N LYS A 32 12.88 8.05 -11.47
CA LYS A 32 12.78 7.26 -12.70
C LYS A 32 11.38 6.74 -13.00
N PHE A 33 10.41 6.97 -12.12
CA PHE A 33 9.04 6.48 -12.31
C PHE A 33 8.42 7.05 -13.58
N ALA A 34 7.64 6.20 -14.27
CA ALA A 34 7.08 6.51 -15.58
C ALA A 34 6.17 7.74 -15.55
N ASP A 35 5.22 7.79 -14.60
CA ASP A 35 4.38 8.97 -14.38
C ASP A 35 3.92 9.06 -12.92
N ILE A 36 4.54 9.93 -12.17
CA ILE A 36 4.13 10.32 -10.81
C ILE A 36 3.85 11.82 -10.74
N ARG A 37 3.98 12.54 -11.87
CA ARG A 37 3.72 13.96 -11.92
C ARG A 37 2.24 14.18 -12.19
N ASP A 38 1.63 14.85 -11.25
CA ASP A 38 0.37 15.54 -11.47
C ASP A 38 0.67 17.01 -11.19
N GLN A 39 0.33 17.89 -12.11
CA GLN A 39 0.68 19.30 -11.97
C GLN A 39 -0.13 19.99 -10.87
N ALA A 40 -1.29 19.42 -10.52
CA ALA A 40 -2.05 19.89 -9.35
C ALA A 40 -1.32 19.64 -8.02
N PHE A 41 -0.40 18.65 -8.00
CA PHE A 41 0.34 18.29 -6.81
C PHE A 41 1.82 18.04 -7.13
N SER A 42 2.70 18.46 -6.22
CA SER A 42 4.11 18.13 -6.35
C SER A 42 4.32 16.61 -6.38
N ARG A 43 5.44 16.18 -6.98
CA ARG A 43 5.85 14.78 -6.99
C ARG A 43 5.85 14.18 -5.57
N GLU A 44 6.36 14.92 -4.61
CA GLU A 44 6.47 14.51 -3.21
C GLU A 44 5.09 14.26 -2.60
N ARG A 45 4.13 15.12 -2.92
CA ARG A 45 2.75 14.95 -2.46
C ARG A 45 2.08 13.73 -3.08
N ASN A 46 2.31 13.47 -4.36
CA ASN A 46 1.79 12.27 -5.01
C ASN A 46 2.42 11.01 -4.46
N LEU A 47 3.73 10.98 -4.21
CA LEU A 47 4.40 9.87 -3.54
C LEU A 47 3.80 9.63 -2.16
N GLU A 48 3.60 10.66 -1.36
CA GLU A 48 2.98 10.53 -0.04
C GLU A 48 1.53 10.01 -0.12
N MET A 49 0.74 10.46 -1.12
CA MET A 49 -0.61 9.93 -1.35
C MET A 49 -0.59 8.44 -1.71
N VAL A 50 0.30 8.02 -2.62
CA VAL A 50 0.46 6.60 -2.99
C VAL A 50 0.94 5.77 -1.80
N LYS A 51 1.87 6.27 -1.00
CA LYS A 51 2.34 5.60 0.22
C LYS A 51 1.18 5.31 1.16
N ARG A 52 0.43 6.33 1.55
CA ARG A 52 -0.75 6.18 2.43
C ARG A 52 -1.81 5.26 1.82
N LEU A 53 -1.96 5.32 0.51
CA LEU A 53 -2.87 4.48 -0.23
C LEU A 53 -2.48 3.01 -0.09
N LEU A 54 -1.21 2.65 -0.26
CA LEU A 54 -0.71 1.28 -0.10
C LEU A 54 -0.74 0.81 1.36
N GLU A 55 -0.30 1.65 2.30
CA GLU A 55 -0.31 1.33 3.73
C GLU A 55 -1.72 0.98 4.23
N ARG A 56 -2.73 1.80 3.87
CA ARG A 56 -4.13 1.54 4.26
C ARG A 56 -4.69 0.27 3.63
N ALA A 57 -4.31 -0.04 2.39
CA ALA A 57 -4.80 -1.26 1.73
C ALA A 57 -4.18 -2.52 2.31
N ALA A 58 -2.90 -2.46 2.67
CA ALA A 58 -2.15 -3.58 3.21
C ALA A 58 -2.50 -3.89 4.66
N ALA A 59 -2.80 -2.87 5.47
CA ALA A 59 -3.02 -3.02 6.91
C ALA A 59 -3.98 -4.15 7.31
N PRO A 60 -5.13 -4.40 6.64
CA PRO A 60 -6.03 -5.50 7.01
C PRO A 60 -5.45 -6.91 6.79
N TYR A 61 -4.34 -7.02 6.09
CA TYR A 61 -3.71 -8.30 5.73
C TYR A 61 -2.44 -8.60 6.53
N VAL A 62 -2.05 -7.69 7.44
CA VAL A 62 -0.85 -7.83 8.28
C VAL A 62 -1.29 -8.05 9.72
N ALA A 63 -1.06 -9.26 10.23
CA ALA A 63 -1.44 -9.63 11.57
C ALA A 63 -0.50 -9.00 12.62
N ASP A 64 -0.93 -9.01 13.87
CA ASP A 64 -0.12 -8.54 14.99
C ASP A 64 1.26 -9.25 15.02
N GLY A 65 2.30 -8.47 15.24
CA GLY A 65 3.68 -8.92 15.23
C GLY A 65 4.30 -9.15 13.85
N GLN A 66 3.53 -9.02 12.75
CA GLN A 66 4.06 -9.10 11.39
C GLN A 66 4.53 -7.73 10.88
N THR A 67 5.50 -7.76 9.97
CA THR A 67 5.94 -6.58 9.22
C THR A 67 5.87 -6.85 7.73
N LEU A 68 5.09 -6.05 7.01
CA LEU A 68 5.04 -6.04 5.55
C LEU A 68 5.86 -4.89 5.01
N LYS A 69 6.95 -5.20 4.32
CA LYS A 69 7.79 -4.23 3.60
C LYS A 69 7.40 -4.23 2.13
N ILE A 70 7.14 -3.06 1.56
CA ILE A 70 6.77 -2.88 0.16
C ILE A 70 7.75 -1.91 -0.48
N ASP A 71 8.48 -2.38 -1.48
CA ASP A 71 9.33 -1.57 -2.34
C ASP A 71 8.56 -1.26 -3.62
N VAL A 72 8.22 0.00 -3.84
CA VAL A 72 7.61 0.46 -5.08
C VAL A 72 8.71 0.74 -6.09
N LEU A 73 8.64 0.07 -7.24
CA LEU A 73 9.66 0.08 -8.28
C LEU A 73 9.32 1.02 -9.43
N ASP A 74 8.01 1.18 -9.73
CA ASP A 74 7.50 2.12 -10.72
C ASP A 74 6.07 2.51 -10.42
N ILE A 75 5.68 3.71 -10.84
CA ILE A 75 4.31 4.23 -10.78
C ILE A 75 4.00 4.89 -12.11
N ASP A 76 2.82 4.55 -12.64
CA ASP A 76 2.21 5.13 -13.81
C ASP A 76 0.74 5.41 -13.47
N LEU A 77 0.39 6.67 -13.28
CA LEU A 77 -0.95 7.07 -12.86
C LEU A 77 -1.93 7.02 -14.04
N ALA A 78 -3.22 6.83 -13.75
CA ALA A 78 -4.26 6.80 -14.77
C ALA A 78 -4.32 8.07 -15.60
N GLY A 79 -4.32 7.94 -16.93
CA GLY A 79 -4.40 9.04 -17.88
C GLY A 79 -3.07 9.80 -18.07
N GLU A 80 -3.10 10.79 -18.95
CA GLU A 80 -1.95 11.63 -19.28
C GLU A 80 -2.14 13.05 -18.79
N PRO A 81 -1.13 13.68 -18.14
CA PRO A 81 -1.20 15.10 -17.83
C PRO A 81 -1.16 15.91 -19.12
N LYS A 82 -2.10 16.85 -19.28
CA LYS A 82 -2.14 17.79 -20.41
C LYS A 82 -2.00 19.22 -19.86
N PRO A 83 -1.03 20.00 -20.34
CA PRO A 83 -0.95 21.41 -20.01
C PRO A 83 -2.20 22.14 -20.51
N ASP A 84 -2.92 22.80 -19.62
CA ASP A 84 -4.01 23.70 -20.00
C ASP A 84 -3.73 25.09 -19.42
N ALA A 85 -3.65 26.09 -20.27
CA ALA A 85 -3.39 27.48 -19.88
C ALA A 85 -4.55 28.11 -19.07
N ARG A 86 -5.72 27.50 -19.03
CA ARG A 86 -6.93 28.02 -18.38
C ARG A 86 -7.27 27.32 -17.06
N VAL A 87 -6.88 26.07 -16.94
CA VAL A 87 -7.13 25.25 -15.75
C VAL A 87 -5.82 24.53 -15.47
N ASN A 88 -5.22 24.78 -14.31
CA ASN A 88 -3.97 24.13 -13.91
C ASN A 88 -4.06 22.62 -14.18
N ASP A 89 -3.47 22.21 -15.29
CA ASP A 89 -3.17 20.86 -15.72
C ASP A 89 -4.23 19.78 -15.44
N VAL A 90 -4.87 19.36 -16.49
CA VAL A 90 -5.92 18.34 -16.50
C VAL A 90 -5.31 16.97 -16.86
N ARG A 91 -5.64 15.94 -16.09
CA ARG A 91 -5.37 14.56 -16.53
C ARG A 91 -6.45 14.11 -17.51
N VAL A 92 -6.04 13.73 -18.71
CA VAL A 92 -6.94 13.23 -19.75
C VAL A 92 -6.92 11.71 -19.72
N LEU A 93 -8.08 11.13 -19.44
CA LEU A 93 -8.30 9.69 -19.39
C LEU A 93 -8.84 9.23 -20.75
N ARG A 94 -8.15 8.34 -21.43
CA ARG A 94 -8.53 7.86 -22.77
C ARG A 94 -9.01 6.40 -22.78
N GLY A 95 -8.72 5.64 -21.72
CA GLY A 95 -9.12 4.24 -21.61
C GLY A 95 -8.42 3.32 -22.60
N LYS A 96 -7.22 3.72 -23.07
CA LYS A 96 -6.42 2.91 -24.01
C LYS A 96 -5.14 2.42 -23.33
N ALA A 97 -3.99 2.98 -23.69
CA ALA A 97 -2.70 2.60 -23.13
C ALA A 97 -2.29 3.45 -21.89
N ASP A 98 -3.24 4.12 -21.28
CA ASP A 98 -3.10 5.06 -20.17
C ASP A 98 -3.71 4.53 -18.85
N TRP A 99 -3.71 3.20 -18.69
CA TRP A 99 -4.22 2.58 -17.45
C TRP A 99 -3.25 2.74 -16.29
N PRO A 100 -3.76 2.83 -15.05
CA PRO A 100 -2.92 2.92 -13.87
C PRO A 100 -2.11 1.64 -13.65
N ARG A 101 -0.85 1.81 -13.22
CA ARG A 101 0.06 0.71 -12.92
C ARG A 101 1.00 1.08 -11.77
N ILE A 102 1.21 0.12 -10.87
CA ILE A 102 2.23 0.19 -9.83
C ILE A 102 3.01 -1.12 -9.85
N ASP A 103 4.29 -1.05 -10.11
CA ASP A 103 5.19 -2.19 -10.00
C ASP A 103 5.82 -2.21 -8.61
N LEU A 104 5.73 -3.32 -7.94
CA LEU A 104 6.22 -3.46 -6.58
C LEU A 104 6.77 -4.86 -6.28
N ARG A 105 7.61 -4.94 -5.28
CA ARG A 105 7.97 -6.17 -4.59
C ARG A 105 7.67 -6.03 -3.11
N TYR A 106 7.44 -7.15 -2.44
CA TYR A 106 7.15 -7.13 -1.01
C TYR A 106 7.87 -8.25 -0.26
N THR A 107 8.04 -8.05 1.03
CA THR A 107 8.49 -9.05 1.99
C THR A 107 7.61 -8.96 3.24
N LEU A 108 6.93 -10.07 3.56
CA LEU A 108 6.17 -10.25 4.79
C LEU A 108 7.01 -11.04 5.78
N GLU A 109 7.40 -10.40 6.86
CA GLU A 109 8.12 -10.99 7.97
C GLU A 109 7.13 -11.38 9.07
N SER A 110 7.23 -12.61 9.55
CA SER A 110 6.39 -13.15 10.64
C SER A 110 7.28 -13.74 11.73
N PRO A 111 7.00 -13.51 13.01
CA PRO A 111 7.77 -14.09 14.09
C PRO A 111 7.85 -15.62 13.98
N GLY A 112 9.06 -16.16 14.05
CA GLY A 112 9.29 -17.60 14.04
C GLY A 112 8.99 -18.32 12.72
N GLN A 113 8.75 -17.61 11.62
CA GLN A 113 8.50 -18.17 10.30
C GLN A 113 9.47 -17.60 9.25
N PRO A 114 9.78 -18.36 8.20
CA PRO A 114 10.52 -17.80 7.06
C PRO A 114 9.77 -16.63 6.44
N ALA A 115 10.50 -15.60 6.00
CA ALA A 115 9.91 -14.46 5.32
C ALA A 115 9.27 -14.90 3.98
N ARG A 116 8.07 -14.41 3.71
CA ARG A 116 7.39 -14.59 2.42
C ARG A 116 7.65 -13.35 1.54
N SER A 117 8.20 -13.56 0.36
CA SER A 117 8.43 -12.47 -0.60
C SER A 117 7.70 -12.72 -1.91
N GLY A 118 7.37 -11.64 -2.60
CA GLY A 118 6.78 -11.66 -3.92
C GLY A 118 6.99 -10.35 -4.65
N GLN A 119 6.62 -10.34 -5.93
CA GLN A 119 6.58 -9.13 -6.75
C GLN A 119 5.38 -9.16 -7.68
N GLY A 120 4.91 -8.01 -8.10
CA GLY A 120 3.76 -7.89 -8.98
C GLY A 120 3.69 -6.56 -9.70
N SER A 121 3.01 -6.59 -10.84
CA SER A 121 2.56 -5.40 -11.55
C SER A 121 1.06 -5.24 -11.29
N VAL A 122 0.74 -4.33 -10.39
CA VAL A 122 -0.63 -3.98 -10.00
C VAL A 122 -1.17 -3.04 -11.05
N LYS A 123 -2.20 -3.44 -11.82
CA LYS A 123 -2.74 -2.65 -12.94
C LYS A 123 -4.23 -2.90 -13.16
N ASP A 124 -4.93 -1.90 -13.71
CA ASP A 124 -6.31 -2.04 -14.17
C ASP A 124 -6.48 -1.51 -15.60
N MET A 125 -6.38 -2.41 -16.58
CA MET A 125 -6.53 -2.07 -18.00
C MET A 125 -7.97 -1.71 -18.36
N ALA A 126 -8.94 -2.04 -17.51
CA ALA A 126 -10.37 -1.77 -17.69
C ALA A 126 -10.87 -0.65 -16.75
N TYR A 127 -9.99 0.22 -16.30
CA TYR A 127 -10.24 1.20 -15.24
C TYR A 127 -11.43 2.15 -15.53
N LEU A 128 -11.67 2.52 -16.78
CA LEU A 128 -12.84 3.33 -17.16
C LEU A 128 -14.14 2.52 -17.30
N GLN A 129 -14.06 1.26 -17.73
CA GLN A 129 -15.24 0.44 -17.97
C GLN A 129 -15.88 -0.08 -16.68
N ARG A 130 -15.08 -0.29 -15.66
CA ARG A 130 -15.54 -0.84 -14.37
C ARG A 130 -16.12 0.19 -13.40
N GLY A 131 -15.96 1.48 -13.71
CA GLY A 131 -16.33 2.56 -12.82
C GLY A 131 -15.44 2.63 -11.56
N VAL A 132 -15.64 3.63 -10.73
CA VAL A 132 -14.82 3.90 -9.54
C VAL A 132 -15.51 3.55 -8.21
N GLY A 133 -16.54 2.69 -8.27
CA GLY A 133 -17.18 2.16 -7.05
C GLY A 133 -17.86 3.22 -6.17
N GLY A 134 -18.42 4.29 -6.77
CA GLY A 134 -19.11 5.35 -6.00
C GLY A 134 -18.17 6.35 -5.33
N LEU A 135 -16.86 6.31 -5.60
CA LEU A 135 -15.93 7.32 -5.12
C LEU A 135 -16.25 8.69 -5.74
N PRO A 136 -16.09 9.80 -5.00
CA PRO A 136 -16.24 11.16 -5.52
C PRO A 136 -15.37 11.39 -6.76
N VAL A 137 -15.84 12.27 -7.65
CA VAL A 137 -15.11 12.57 -8.90
C VAL A 137 -13.77 13.24 -8.63
N ASP A 138 -13.68 13.98 -7.55
CA ASP A 138 -12.52 14.70 -7.05
C ASP A 138 -11.65 13.88 -6.10
N GLU A 139 -11.99 12.60 -5.85
CA GLU A 139 -11.15 11.72 -5.03
C GLU A 139 -9.81 11.47 -5.73
N PRO A 140 -8.68 11.89 -5.12
CA PRO A 140 -7.34 11.62 -5.66
C PRO A 140 -7.06 10.12 -5.79
N LEU A 141 -6.40 9.72 -6.87
CA LEU A 141 -5.98 8.33 -7.09
C LEU A 141 -7.14 7.31 -7.02
N ARG A 142 -8.35 7.72 -7.45
CA ARG A 142 -9.55 6.87 -7.37
C ARG A 142 -9.45 5.57 -8.20
N TYR A 143 -8.74 5.63 -9.31
CA TYR A 143 -8.51 4.45 -10.17
C TYR A 143 -7.45 3.52 -9.57
N GLU A 144 -6.38 4.09 -9.04
CA GLU A 144 -5.31 3.37 -8.35
C GLU A 144 -5.83 2.69 -7.08
N ARG A 145 -6.81 3.32 -6.41
CA ARG A 145 -7.42 2.77 -5.19
C ARG A 145 -8.08 1.42 -5.45
N ARG A 146 -8.91 1.31 -6.48
CA ARG A 146 -9.58 0.07 -6.82
C ARG A 146 -8.60 -1.03 -7.22
N MET A 147 -7.70 -0.69 -8.13
CA MET A 147 -6.67 -1.58 -8.65
C MET A 147 -5.87 -2.25 -7.51
N ARG A 148 -5.42 -1.47 -6.54
CA ARG A 148 -4.65 -1.98 -5.40
C ARG A 148 -5.50 -2.85 -4.46
N ASP A 149 -6.76 -2.47 -4.18
CA ASP A 149 -7.64 -3.24 -3.29
C ASP A 149 -7.89 -4.64 -3.84
N GLU A 150 -8.12 -4.75 -5.14
CA GLU A 150 -8.26 -6.04 -5.83
C GLU A 150 -6.97 -6.86 -5.74
N TRP A 151 -5.81 -6.24 -5.92
CA TRP A 151 -4.52 -6.92 -5.85
C TRP A 151 -4.20 -7.42 -4.44
N PHE A 152 -4.31 -6.59 -3.40
CA PHE A 152 -4.07 -7.03 -2.02
C PHE A 152 -4.99 -8.17 -1.62
N LYS A 153 -6.25 -8.10 -2.03
CA LYS A 153 -7.22 -9.17 -1.81
C LYS A 153 -6.81 -10.48 -2.49
N ALA A 154 -6.32 -10.40 -3.72
CA ALA A 154 -5.91 -11.60 -4.46
C ALA A 154 -4.60 -12.21 -3.90
N GLU A 155 -3.64 -11.36 -3.52
CA GLU A 155 -2.30 -11.78 -3.08
C GLU A 155 -2.26 -12.27 -1.63
N PHE A 156 -3.03 -11.64 -0.72
CA PHE A 156 -2.95 -11.90 0.71
C PHE A 156 -4.18 -12.58 1.32
N ARG A 157 -5.30 -12.66 0.60
CA ARG A 157 -6.47 -13.42 1.04
C ARG A 157 -6.27 -14.89 0.69
N LYS A 158 -6.08 -15.70 1.72
CA LYS A 158 -6.16 -17.15 1.62
C LYS A 158 -7.60 -17.62 1.67
#